data_74773b12df505745310a7b9b3eb8cc73
#
_entry.id   74773b12df505745310a7b9b3eb8cc73
#
_cell.length_a   1.000
_cell.length_b   1.000
_cell.length_c   1.000
_cell.angle_alpha   90.00
_cell.angle_beta   90.00
_cell.angle_gamma   90.00
#
_symmetry.space_group_name_H-M   'P 1'
#
loop_
_entity.id
_entity.type
_entity.pdbx_description
1 polymer ?
#
loop_
_entity_poly.entity_id
_entity_poly.type
_entity_poly.pdbx_seq_one_letter_code
_entity_poly.pdbx_strand_id
1 'polypeptide(L)'
;GTQYVKVESSEIDYEAGGTDSIYELLTSGYVPGVGPVTAKKIIKAFGADSLKIIEKSPEKLTELAGIKEKAAKKIHDAYIHIAKDQELISFLLPFISMQKINAVLKEYGDSKQALAAIKENPYCLYQDVSGIGFAASDRIALVGLGMDRKDQRRVEAIVLHSLEVQAQMEGHSFVWLNQLMACVATTVEKELHESRIPEQSIRDAVNGARRKGLLVAEKSSGNASGKPLFCVYLRRYWALECDITFLCHT
;
A
#
# COMPACT_ATOMS: atom_id res chain seq x y z
N GLY A 1 1.27 28.69 -3.24
CA GLY A 1 2.44 28.10 -2.62
C GLY A 1 1.99 27.34 -1.38
N THR A 2 1.76 26.03 -1.52
CA THR A 2 1.45 25.14 -0.37
C THR A 2 2.80 24.74 0.22
N GLN A 3 3.14 25.27 1.38
CA GLN A 3 4.31 24.83 2.14
C GLN A 3 4.05 23.40 2.63
N TYR A 4 4.77 22.44 2.08
CA TYR A 4 4.86 21.11 2.66
C TYR A 4 5.75 21.20 3.90
N VAL A 5 5.14 21.03 5.07
CA VAL A 5 5.87 20.84 6.33
C VAL A 5 6.57 19.48 6.21
N LYS A 6 7.90 19.51 6.19
CA LYS A 6 8.74 18.32 6.36
C LYS A 6 8.46 17.80 7.76
N VAL A 7 7.64 16.75 7.85
CA VAL A 7 7.49 16.00 9.11
C VAL A 7 8.79 15.22 9.24
N GLU A 8 9.72 15.74 10.03
CA GLU A 8 10.81 14.95 10.56
C GLU A 8 10.17 13.73 11.24
N SER A 9 10.70 12.55 10.98
CA SER A 9 10.31 11.33 11.65
C SER A 9 10.63 11.49 13.14
N SER A 10 9.73 12.14 13.86
CA SER A 10 9.70 11.99 15.29
C SER A 10 9.30 10.55 15.55
N GLU A 11 10.22 9.73 16.03
CA GLU A 11 9.84 8.59 16.85
C GLU A 11 8.74 9.08 17.75
N ILE A 12 7.53 8.56 17.56
CA ILE A 12 6.45 8.87 18.48
C ILE A 12 6.84 8.13 19.74
N ASP A 13 7.61 8.81 20.57
CA ASP A 13 8.00 8.33 21.88
C ASP A 13 6.75 8.40 22.77
N TYR A 14 5.97 7.33 22.72
CA TYR A 14 4.79 7.17 23.56
C TYR A 14 5.12 7.15 25.07
N GLU A 15 6.40 6.99 25.42
CA GLU A 15 6.86 7.09 26.81
C GLU A 15 7.10 8.55 27.23
N ALA A 16 7.42 9.44 26.29
CA ALA A 16 7.64 10.87 26.55
C ALA A 16 6.38 11.74 26.35
N GLY A 17 5.35 11.20 25.63
CA GLY A 17 4.06 11.87 25.46
C GLY A 17 3.20 11.71 26.72
N GLY A 18 2.77 12.83 27.32
CA GLY A 18 1.84 12.82 28.45
C GLY A 18 0.53 12.06 28.17
N THR A 19 -0.40 12.04 29.12
CA THR A 19 -1.69 11.34 29.06
C THR A 19 -2.50 11.57 27.78
N ASP A 20 -2.26 12.66 27.06
CA ASP A 20 -2.94 13.02 25.82
C ASP A 20 -2.53 12.08 24.66
N SER A 21 -1.24 11.77 24.52
CA SER A 21 -0.76 10.81 23.51
C SER A 21 -1.26 9.40 23.77
N ILE A 22 -1.35 9.00 25.04
CA ILE A 22 -1.95 7.73 25.45
C ILE A 22 -3.44 7.70 25.08
N TYR A 23 -4.14 8.81 25.29
CA TYR A 23 -5.55 8.93 24.94
C TYR A 23 -5.76 8.80 23.42
N GLU A 24 -4.97 9.51 22.64
CA GLU A 24 -5.02 9.43 21.18
C GLU A 24 -4.75 8.00 20.68
N LEU A 25 -3.72 7.33 21.19
CA LEU A 25 -3.43 5.95 20.86
C LEU A 25 -4.61 5.02 21.17
N LEU A 26 -5.15 5.11 22.37
CA LEU A 26 -6.25 4.25 22.82
C LEU A 26 -7.55 4.50 22.04
N THR A 27 -7.80 5.74 21.57
CA THR A 27 -9.04 6.12 20.86
C THR A 27 -8.91 6.13 19.35
N SER A 28 -7.73 5.92 18.81
CA SER A 28 -7.42 5.93 17.37
C SER A 28 -8.10 4.79 16.56
N GLY A 29 -8.81 3.86 17.25
CA GLY A 29 -9.37 2.65 16.63
C GLY A 29 -8.38 1.49 16.52
N TYR A 30 -7.14 1.68 16.96
CA TYR A 30 -6.11 0.64 16.98
C TYR A 30 -6.38 -0.43 18.02
N VAL A 31 -7.01 -0.04 19.15
CA VAL A 31 -7.34 -0.94 20.25
C VAL A 31 -8.83 -1.27 20.19
N PRO A 32 -9.24 -2.44 19.66
CA PRO A 32 -10.64 -2.81 19.53
C PRO A 32 -11.35 -2.81 20.88
N GLY A 33 -12.49 -2.12 20.96
CA GLY A 33 -13.30 -2.06 22.19
C GLY A 33 -12.86 -0.99 23.20
N VAL A 34 -11.88 -0.18 22.86
CA VAL A 34 -11.52 1.03 23.63
C VAL A 34 -12.06 2.26 22.92
N GLY A 35 -13.22 2.73 23.33
CA GLY A 35 -13.74 4.03 22.93
C GLY A 35 -13.31 5.14 23.91
N PRO A 36 -13.68 6.41 23.62
CA PRO A 36 -13.31 7.57 24.42
C PRO A 36 -13.59 7.44 25.93
N VAL A 37 -14.72 6.80 26.27
CA VAL A 37 -15.11 6.58 27.68
C VAL A 37 -14.18 5.58 28.37
N THR A 38 -13.83 4.50 27.69
CA THR A 38 -12.94 3.47 28.23
C THR A 38 -11.51 3.99 28.35
N ALA A 39 -11.01 4.71 27.35
CA ALA A 39 -9.68 5.34 27.37
C ALA A 39 -9.54 6.29 28.55
N LYS A 40 -10.54 7.19 28.76
CA LYS A 40 -10.55 8.10 29.92
C LYS A 40 -10.54 7.36 31.27
N LYS A 41 -11.25 6.22 31.39
CA LYS A 41 -11.23 5.42 32.62
C LYS A 41 -9.85 4.82 32.88
N ILE A 42 -9.20 4.26 31.85
CA ILE A 42 -7.85 3.68 31.95
C ILE A 42 -6.85 4.75 32.38
N ILE A 43 -6.85 5.90 31.69
CA ILE A 43 -5.92 7.02 31.99
C ILE A 43 -6.19 7.59 33.37
N LYS A 44 -7.44 7.73 33.78
CA LYS A 44 -7.78 8.24 35.11
C LYS A 44 -7.28 7.32 36.22
N ALA A 45 -7.28 6.01 36.00
CA ALA A 45 -6.85 5.02 36.98
C ALA A 45 -5.32 4.85 37.04
N PHE A 46 -4.65 4.88 35.87
CA PHE A 46 -3.26 4.47 35.77
C PHE A 46 -2.32 5.60 35.25
N GLY A 47 -2.87 6.73 34.81
CA GLY A 47 -2.08 7.88 34.35
C GLY A 47 -1.10 7.53 33.23
N ALA A 48 0.15 7.95 33.39
CA ALA A 48 1.25 7.66 32.46
C ALA A 48 1.62 6.16 32.40
N ASP A 49 1.30 5.38 33.44
CA ASP A 49 1.58 3.93 33.47
C ASP A 49 0.52 3.09 32.73
N SER A 50 -0.49 3.70 32.11
CA SER A 50 -1.57 3.01 31.42
C SER A 50 -1.08 1.99 30.41
N LEU A 51 -0.12 2.33 29.57
CA LEU A 51 0.43 1.43 28.54
C LEU A 51 1.22 0.28 29.16
N LYS A 52 1.98 0.55 30.22
CA LYS A 52 2.70 -0.47 31.00
C LYS A 52 1.73 -1.48 31.65
N ILE A 53 0.63 -0.98 32.17
CA ILE A 53 -0.42 -1.84 32.76
C ILE A 53 -1.07 -2.69 31.68
N ILE A 54 -1.41 -2.12 30.54
CA ILE A 54 -1.96 -2.87 29.39
C ILE A 54 -0.98 -3.97 28.95
N GLU A 55 0.31 -3.67 28.88
CA GLU A 55 1.35 -4.61 28.44
C GLU A 55 1.65 -5.72 29.45
N LYS A 56 1.89 -5.35 30.71
CA LYS A 56 2.49 -6.25 31.71
C LYS A 56 1.52 -6.81 32.74
N SER A 57 0.38 -6.16 32.93
CA SER A 57 -0.57 -6.48 34.00
C SER A 57 -2.01 -6.22 33.54
N PRO A 58 -2.45 -6.81 32.39
CA PRO A 58 -3.78 -6.53 31.84
C PRO A 58 -4.93 -6.93 32.74
N GLU A 59 -4.71 -7.82 33.72
CA GLU A 59 -5.68 -8.21 34.76
C GLU A 59 -6.15 -7.01 35.59
N LYS A 60 -5.30 -6.00 35.81
CA LYS A 60 -5.67 -4.76 36.54
C LYS A 60 -6.74 -3.95 35.82
N LEU A 61 -6.86 -4.09 34.50
CA LEU A 61 -7.93 -3.46 33.75
C LEU A 61 -9.32 -3.95 34.18
N THR A 62 -9.42 -5.16 34.72
CA THR A 62 -10.70 -5.71 35.20
C THR A 62 -11.23 -5.05 36.46
N GLU A 63 -10.38 -4.31 37.19
CA GLU A 63 -10.78 -3.47 38.32
C GLU A 63 -11.62 -2.25 37.87
N LEU A 64 -11.56 -1.91 36.58
CA LEU A 64 -12.29 -0.79 36.02
C LEU A 64 -13.72 -1.20 35.62
N ALA A 65 -14.70 -0.44 36.12
CA ALA A 65 -16.11 -0.71 35.83
C ALA A 65 -16.40 -0.74 34.31
N GLY A 66 -16.85 -1.89 33.83
CA GLY A 66 -17.22 -2.15 32.44
C GLY A 66 -16.13 -2.84 31.62
N ILE A 67 -14.95 -3.14 32.17
CA ILE A 67 -13.91 -3.94 31.53
C ILE A 67 -13.88 -5.32 32.19
N LYS A 68 -14.39 -6.30 31.47
CA LYS A 68 -14.34 -7.72 31.90
C LYS A 68 -13.07 -8.39 31.36
N GLU A 69 -12.71 -9.54 31.88
CA GLU A 69 -11.52 -10.32 31.53
C GLU A 69 -11.32 -10.47 30.00
N LYS A 70 -12.39 -10.82 29.26
CA LYS A 70 -12.34 -10.90 27.78
C LYS A 70 -11.99 -9.57 27.11
N ALA A 71 -12.45 -8.44 27.66
CA ALA A 71 -12.15 -7.12 27.14
C ALA A 71 -10.71 -6.73 27.48
N ALA A 72 -10.25 -6.96 28.70
CA ALA A 72 -8.87 -6.72 29.13
C ALA A 72 -7.88 -7.49 28.25
N LYS A 73 -8.15 -8.77 27.99
CA LYS A 73 -7.33 -9.59 27.10
C LYS A 73 -7.30 -9.04 25.67
N LYS A 74 -8.43 -8.65 25.10
CA LYS A 74 -8.48 -8.04 23.75
C LYS A 74 -7.69 -6.74 23.68
N ILE A 75 -7.75 -5.92 24.71
CA ILE A 75 -6.99 -4.66 24.79
C ILE A 75 -5.49 -4.96 24.85
N HIS A 76 -5.08 -5.92 25.67
CA HIS A 76 -3.69 -6.37 25.78
C HIS A 76 -3.17 -6.91 24.44
N ASP A 77 -3.87 -7.89 23.85
CA ASP A 77 -3.45 -8.52 22.60
C ASP A 77 -3.31 -7.48 21.47
N ALA A 78 -4.25 -6.54 21.36
CA ALA A 78 -4.19 -5.48 20.39
C ALA A 78 -3.00 -4.53 20.63
N TYR A 79 -2.75 -4.16 21.90
CA TYR A 79 -1.61 -3.30 22.23
C TYR A 79 -0.25 -3.98 21.92
N ILE A 80 -0.12 -5.27 22.23
CA ILE A 80 1.09 -6.03 21.89
C ILE A 80 1.31 -6.09 20.37
N HIS A 81 0.25 -6.26 19.59
CA HIS A 81 0.35 -6.17 18.12
C HIS A 81 0.83 -4.80 17.64
N ILE A 82 0.25 -3.72 18.19
CA ILE A 82 0.66 -2.35 17.84
C ILE A 82 2.13 -2.12 18.20
N ALA A 83 2.56 -2.51 19.40
CA ALA A 83 3.95 -2.35 19.83
C ALA A 83 4.93 -3.13 18.95
N LYS A 84 4.54 -4.33 18.49
CA LYS A 84 5.34 -5.14 17.57
C LYS A 84 5.46 -4.51 16.18
N ASP A 85 4.37 -3.89 15.71
CA ASP A 85 4.25 -3.39 14.34
C ASP A 85 4.47 -1.88 14.22
N GLN A 86 4.91 -1.24 15.31
CA GLN A 86 5.02 0.21 15.46
C GLN A 86 5.83 0.87 14.34
N GLU A 87 6.97 0.27 13.93
CA GLU A 87 7.81 0.83 12.87
C GLU A 87 7.05 0.91 11.53
N LEU A 88 6.37 -0.18 11.15
CA LEU A 88 5.57 -0.22 9.93
C LEU A 88 4.38 0.75 9.99
N ILE A 89 3.68 0.78 11.13
CA ILE A 89 2.52 1.65 11.34
C ILE A 89 2.95 3.12 11.25
N SER A 90 4.00 3.51 11.96
CA SER A 90 4.52 4.89 11.96
C SER A 90 4.98 5.31 10.57
N PHE A 91 5.58 4.40 9.81
CA PHE A 91 6.03 4.65 8.45
C PHE A 91 4.86 4.85 7.46
N LEU A 92 3.83 4.00 7.54
CA LEU A 92 2.73 4.00 6.57
C LEU A 92 1.57 4.96 6.90
N LEU A 93 1.37 5.28 8.18
CA LEU A 93 0.22 6.06 8.64
C LEU A 93 0.08 7.45 7.98
N PRO A 94 1.16 8.18 7.64
CA PRO A 94 1.07 9.44 6.90
C PRO A 94 0.49 9.32 5.48
N PHE A 95 0.48 8.11 4.93
CA PHE A 95 0.14 7.84 3.52
C PHE A 95 -1.18 7.09 3.34
N ILE A 96 -1.47 6.14 4.23
CA ILE A 96 -2.64 5.27 4.14
C ILE A 96 -3.32 5.11 5.50
N SER A 97 -4.62 4.76 5.48
CA SER A 97 -5.39 4.53 6.69
C SER A 97 -4.96 3.23 7.40
N MET A 98 -5.24 3.14 8.70
CA MET A 98 -4.96 1.95 9.49
C MET A 98 -5.62 0.68 8.94
N GLN A 99 -6.82 0.80 8.39
CA GLN A 99 -7.49 -0.33 7.75
C GLN A 99 -6.63 -0.92 6.61
N LYS A 100 -5.97 -0.06 5.82
CA LYS A 100 -5.06 -0.48 4.76
C LYS A 100 -3.74 -1.04 5.33
N ILE A 101 -3.22 -0.48 6.43
CA ILE A 101 -2.06 -1.03 7.13
C ILE A 101 -2.35 -2.44 7.64
N ASN A 102 -3.54 -2.67 8.20
CA ASN A 102 -3.96 -4.01 8.61
C ASN A 102 -4.05 -4.98 7.42
N ALA A 103 -4.47 -4.52 6.24
CA ALA A 103 -4.43 -5.32 5.02
C ALA A 103 -2.99 -5.68 4.60
N VAL A 104 -2.05 -4.74 4.74
CA VAL A 104 -0.61 -4.99 4.52
C VAL A 104 -0.09 -6.06 5.49
N LEU A 105 -0.37 -5.92 6.79
CA LEU A 105 0.04 -6.90 7.79
C LEU A 105 -0.57 -8.28 7.51
N LYS A 106 -1.81 -8.34 7.05
CA LYS A 106 -2.47 -9.59 6.68
C LYS A 106 -1.80 -10.25 5.48
N GLU A 107 -1.42 -9.47 4.47
CA GLU A 107 -0.79 -9.98 3.23
C GLU A 107 0.61 -10.51 3.50
N TYR A 108 1.43 -9.75 4.20
CA TYR A 108 2.83 -10.10 4.44
C TYR A 108 3.05 -10.95 5.71
N GLY A 109 2.05 -11.05 6.58
CA GLY A 109 2.08 -11.85 7.81
C GLY A 109 2.98 -11.30 8.93
N ASP A 110 3.99 -10.49 8.60
CA ASP A 110 4.93 -9.90 9.56
C ASP A 110 5.34 -8.48 9.14
N SER A 111 5.36 -7.56 10.11
CA SER A 111 5.68 -6.14 9.88
C SER A 111 7.09 -5.90 9.35
N LYS A 112 8.07 -6.70 9.78
CA LYS A 112 9.46 -6.58 9.31
C LYS A 112 9.59 -7.04 7.86
N GLN A 113 8.89 -8.13 7.49
CA GLN A 113 8.85 -8.60 6.11
C GLN A 113 8.14 -7.58 5.22
N ALA A 114 6.99 -7.04 5.66
CA ALA A 114 6.29 -5.99 4.96
C ALA A 114 7.19 -4.76 4.73
N LEU A 115 7.85 -4.27 5.77
CA LEU A 115 8.72 -3.11 5.69
C LEU A 115 9.93 -3.35 4.77
N ALA A 116 10.52 -4.55 4.81
CA ALA A 116 11.61 -4.93 3.92
C ALA A 116 11.15 -4.95 2.45
N ALA A 117 10.00 -5.57 2.16
CA ALA A 117 9.43 -5.59 0.81
C ALA A 117 9.11 -4.18 0.29
N ILE A 118 8.53 -3.32 1.13
CA ILE A 118 8.22 -1.93 0.78
C ILE A 118 9.50 -1.11 0.52
N LYS A 119 10.54 -1.28 1.33
CA LYS A 119 11.84 -0.62 1.13
C LYS A 119 12.53 -1.10 -0.16
N GLU A 120 12.38 -2.38 -0.50
CA GLU A 120 12.89 -2.94 -1.76
C GLU A 120 12.11 -2.43 -2.97
N ASN A 121 10.78 -2.53 -2.93
CA ASN A 121 9.90 -2.04 -3.99
C ASN A 121 8.55 -1.54 -3.44
N PRO A 122 8.35 -0.24 -3.23
CA PRO A 122 7.11 0.29 -2.64
C PRO A 122 5.85 0.02 -3.47
N TYR A 123 6.01 -0.31 -4.76
CA TYR A 123 4.89 -0.63 -5.64
C TYR A 123 4.35 -2.05 -5.45
N CYS A 124 5.00 -2.88 -4.61
CA CYS A 124 4.42 -4.14 -4.15
C CYS A 124 3.08 -3.91 -3.45
N LEU A 125 2.91 -2.81 -2.73
CA LEU A 125 1.64 -2.45 -2.09
C LEU A 125 0.49 -2.31 -3.09
N TYR A 126 0.75 -1.69 -4.25
CA TYR A 126 -0.23 -1.56 -5.33
C TYR A 126 -0.55 -2.90 -6.01
N GLN A 127 0.44 -3.79 -6.10
CA GLN A 127 0.31 -5.07 -6.78
C GLN A 127 -0.34 -6.14 -5.91
N ASP A 128 0.01 -6.19 -4.62
CA ASP A 128 -0.29 -7.30 -3.72
C ASP A 128 -1.44 -7.00 -2.76
N VAL A 129 -1.65 -5.72 -2.40
CA VAL A 129 -2.61 -5.36 -1.35
C VAL A 129 -3.87 -4.70 -1.90
N SER A 130 -4.98 -5.41 -1.83
CA SER A 130 -6.28 -4.88 -2.28
C SER A 130 -6.64 -3.58 -1.55
N GLY A 131 -7.07 -2.58 -2.32
CA GLY A 131 -7.48 -1.28 -1.82
C GLY A 131 -6.34 -0.26 -1.65
N ILE A 132 -5.07 -0.63 -1.94
CA ILE A 132 -3.97 0.32 -2.06
C ILE A 132 -3.72 0.57 -3.54
N GLY A 133 -4.08 1.76 -4.02
CA GLY A 133 -3.89 2.15 -5.42
C GLY A 133 -2.48 2.68 -5.72
N PHE A 134 -2.19 2.82 -7.02
CA PHE A 134 -0.92 3.35 -7.51
C PHE A 134 -0.52 4.69 -6.86
N ALA A 135 -1.45 5.65 -6.76
CA ALA A 135 -1.17 6.97 -6.20
C ALA A 135 -0.69 6.93 -4.73
N ALA A 136 -1.20 6.00 -3.91
CA ALA A 136 -0.75 5.84 -2.54
C ALA A 136 0.66 5.25 -2.50
N SER A 137 0.93 4.22 -3.31
CA SER A 137 2.26 3.60 -3.42
C SER A 137 3.30 4.57 -3.97
N ASP A 138 2.93 5.41 -4.94
CA ASP A 138 3.82 6.45 -5.51
C ASP A 138 4.17 7.52 -4.47
N ARG A 139 3.21 7.94 -3.63
CA ARG A 139 3.50 8.84 -2.51
C ARG A 139 4.45 8.22 -1.48
N ILE A 140 4.27 6.94 -1.14
CA ILE A 140 5.16 6.21 -0.23
C ILE A 140 6.56 6.14 -0.85
N ALA A 141 6.66 5.85 -2.15
CA ALA A 141 7.93 5.78 -2.87
C ALA A 141 8.67 7.13 -2.86
N LEU A 142 8.00 8.19 -3.31
CA LEU A 142 8.63 9.50 -3.51
C LEU A 142 8.85 10.26 -2.21
N VAL A 143 7.85 10.28 -1.32
CA VAL A 143 7.87 11.07 -0.08
C VAL A 143 8.38 10.25 1.09
N GLY A 144 7.92 9.00 1.23
CA GLY A 144 8.30 8.13 2.34
C GLY A 144 9.72 7.59 2.22
N LEU A 145 10.11 7.16 1.02
CA LEU A 145 11.42 6.55 0.78
C LEU A 145 12.42 7.47 0.05
N GLY A 146 12.00 8.65 -0.41
CA GLY A 146 12.85 9.55 -1.17
C GLY A 146 13.32 8.97 -2.51
N MET A 147 12.51 8.09 -3.13
CA MET A 147 12.84 7.46 -4.41
C MET A 147 12.95 8.50 -5.52
N ASP A 148 13.91 8.33 -6.41
CA ASP A 148 14.03 9.18 -7.59
C ASP A 148 12.84 8.99 -8.53
N ARG A 149 12.32 10.09 -9.10
CA ARG A 149 11.20 10.07 -10.07
C ARG A 149 11.51 9.27 -11.32
N LYS A 150 12.79 9.09 -11.65
CA LYS A 150 13.27 8.31 -12.80
C LYS A 150 13.64 6.87 -12.44
N ASP A 151 13.43 6.45 -11.18
CA ASP A 151 13.72 5.09 -10.76
C ASP A 151 12.95 4.09 -11.64
N GLN A 152 13.66 3.06 -12.10
CA GLN A 152 13.11 2.08 -13.04
C GLN A 152 11.92 1.31 -12.46
N ARG A 153 11.87 1.09 -11.14
CA ARG A 153 10.74 0.46 -10.46
C ARG A 153 9.49 1.33 -10.56
N ARG A 154 9.65 2.66 -10.46
CA ARG A 154 8.57 3.61 -10.64
C ARG A 154 8.05 3.60 -12.08
N VAL A 155 8.95 3.64 -13.06
CA VAL A 155 8.58 3.61 -14.48
C VAL A 155 7.83 2.31 -14.80
N GLU A 156 8.27 1.18 -14.26
CA GLU A 156 7.59 -0.10 -14.39
C GLU A 156 6.17 -0.06 -13.80
N ALA A 157 6.02 0.50 -12.61
CA ALA A 157 4.71 0.64 -11.98
C ALA A 157 3.76 1.57 -12.75
N ILE A 158 4.28 2.66 -13.34
CA ILE A 158 3.51 3.55 -14.22
C ILE A 158 3.03 2.82 -15.47
N VAL A 159 3.87 1.99 -16.08
CA VAL A 159 3.49 1.15 -17.24
C VAL A 159 2.36 0.19 -16.88
N LEU A 160 2.48 -0.52 -15.75
CA LEU A 160 1.44 -1.45 -15.27
C LEU A 160 0.13 -0.70 -14.97
N HIS A 161 0.22 0.45 -14.30
CA HIS A 161 -0.93 1.27 -13.99
C HIS A 161 -1.62 1.82 -15.25
N SER A 162 -0.85 2.28 -16.24
CA SER A 162 -1.40 2.76 -17.51
C SER A 162 -2.18 1.67 -18.25
N LEU A 163 -1.69 0.44 -18.23
CA LEU A 163 -2.41 -0.71 -18.80
C LEU A 163 -3.68 -1.03 -18.01
N GLU A 164 -3.64 -0.92 -16.69
CA GLU A 164 -4.82 -1.13 -15.85
C GLU A 164 -5.91 -0.10 -16.08
N VAL A 165 -5.54 1.18 -16.17
CA VAL A 165 -6.46 2.27 -16.50
C VAL A 165 -7.13 2.03 -17.85
N GLN A 166 -6.38 1.62 -18.88
CA GLN A 166 -6.94 1.30 -20.19
C GLN A 166 -7.93 0.12 -20.12
N ALA A 167 -7.60 -0.91 -19.38
CA ALA A 167 -8.48 -2.06 -19.20
C ALA A 167 -9.79 -1.69 -18.47
N GLN A 168 -9.72 -0.85 -17.44
CA GLN A 168 -10.88 -0.46 -16.65
C GLN A 168 -11.76 0.60 -17.33
N MET A 169 -11.15 1.57 -18.03
CA MET A 169 -11.88 2.69 -18.63
C MET A 169 -12.45 2.37 -20.00
N GLU A 170 -11.74 1.60 -20.81
CA GLU A 170 -12.08 1.33 -22.21
C GLU A 170 -12.48 -0.13 -22.47
N GLY A 171 -12.37 -0.99 -21.44
CA GLY A 171 -12.71 -2.42 -21.55
C GLY A 171 -11.73 -3.23 -22.41
N HIS A 172 -10.52 -2.72 -22.63
CA HIS A 172 -9.50 -3.38 -23.43
C HIS A 172 -8.66 -4.33 -22.57
N SER A 173 -8.62 -5.61 -22.91
CA SER A 173 -7.76 -6.59 -22.25
C SER A 173 -6.27 -6.41 -22.59
N PHE A 174 -5.98 -5.73 -23.69
CA PHE A 174 -4.62 -5.43 -24.16
C PHE A 174 -4.49 -4.03 -24.75
N VAL A 175 -3.23 -3.59 -24.90
CA VAL A 175 -2.87 -2.37 -25.62
C VAL A 175 -1.79 -2.70 -26.65
N TRP A 176 -1.89 -2.09 -27.84
CA TRP A 176 -0.82 -2.21 -28.83
C TRP A 176 0.46 -1.54 -28.30
N LEU A 177 1.62 -2.18 -28.48
CA LEU A 177 2.89 -1.65 -27.97
C LEU A 177 3.19 -0.22 -28.47
N ASN A 178 2.78 0.11 -29.70
CA ASN A 178 2.93 1.47 -30.24
C ASN A 178 1.99 2.49 -29.58
N GLN A 179 0.84 2.04 -29.02
CA GLN A 179 -0.11 2.88 -28.30
C GLN A 179 0.27 3.02 -26.81
N LEU A 180 0.97 2.04 -26.27
CA LEU A 180 1.38 2.04 -24.86
C LEU A 180 2.16 3.30 -24.48
N MET A 181 3.00 3.80 -25.38
CA MET A 181 3.74 5.07 -25.18
C MET A 181 2.81 6.26 -24.98
N ALA A 182 1.73 6.32 -25.77
CA ALA A 182 0.72 7.38 -25.62
C ALA A 182 -0.09 7.21 -24.32
N CYS A 183 -0.44 5.97 -23.96
CA CYS A 183 -1.14 5.68 -22.69
C CYS A 183 -0.28 6.11 -21.48
N VAL A 184 1.00 5.75 -21.46
CA VAL A 184 1.94 6.15 -20.40
C VAL A 184 2.09 7.68 -20.37
N ALA A 185 2.25 8.33 -21.52
CA ALA A 185 2.35 9.79 -21.59
C ALA A 185 1.09 10.47 -21.02
N THR A 186 -0.10 9.94 -21.32
CA THR A 186 -1.37 10.45 -20.78
C THR A 186 -1.45 10.28 -19.26
N THR A 187 -1.06 9.13 -18.73
CA THR A 187 -1.03 8.88 -17.27
C THR A 187 -0.07 9.85 -16.59
N VAL A 188 1.15 10.00 -17.12
CA VAL A 188 2.18 10.90 -16.56
C VAL A 188 1.71 12.35 -16.55
N GLU A 189 1.13 12.83 -17.65
CA GLU A 189 0.66 14.20 -17.77
C GLU A 189 -0.58 14.49 -16.93
N LYS A 190 -1.61 13.63 -17.03
CA LYS A 190 -2.92 13.90 -16.41
C LYS A 190 -2.99 13.51 -14.94
N GLU A 191 -2.37 12.40 -14.55
CA GLU A 191 -2.48 11.88 -13.18
C GLU A 191 -1.30 12.29 -12.30
N LEU A 192 -0.08 12.31 -12.86
CA LEU A 192 1.13 12.61 -12.10
C LEU A 192 1.57 14.07 -12.22
N HIS A 193 1.02 14.82 -13.19
CA HIS A 193 1.39 16.21 -13.48
C HIS A 193 2.91 16.41 -13.69
N GLU A 194 3.53 15.45 -14.36
CA GLU A 194 4.98 15.39 -14.57
C GLU A 194 5.37 15.53 -16.04
N SER A 195 6.66 15.77 -16.25
CA SER A 195 7.24 15.77 -17.58
C SER A 195 7.35 14.37 -18.16
N ARG A 196 7.42 14.29 -19.49
CA ARG A 196 7.47 13.05 -20.25
C ARG A 196 8.61 12.12 -19.79
N ILE A 197 8.30 10.84 -19.60
CA ILE A 197 9.30 9.78 -19.37
C ILE A 197 9.99 9.46 -20.71
N PRO A 198 11.33 9.26 -20.71
CA PRO A 198 12.05 8.85 -21.93
C PRO A 198 11.52 7.52 -22.46
N GLU A 199 11.38 7.43 -23.79
CA GLU A 199 10.87 6.22 -24.44
C GLU A 199 11.68 4.96 -24.10
N GLN A 200 13.02 5.10 -24.02
CA GLN A 200 13.89 3.97 -23.67
C GLN A 200 13.58 3.44 -22.26
N SER A 201 13.33 4.32 -21.29
CA SER A 201 12.97 3.90 -19.92
C SER A 201 11.67 3.11 -19.88
N ILE A 202 10.68 3.49 -20.71
CA ILE A 202 9.42 2.76 -20.85
C ILE A 202 9.66 1.38 -21.49
N ARG A 203 10.49 1.31 -22.54
CA ARG A 203 10.85 0.03 -23.18
C ARG A 203 11.55 -0.92 -22.20
N ASP A 204 12.47 -0.39 -21.41
CA ASP A 204 13.20 -1.14 -20.39
C ASP A 204 12.25 -1.63 -19.29
N ALA A 205 11.27 -0.80 -18.88
CA ALA A 205 10.24 -1.14 -17.93
C ALA A 205 9.32 -2.28 -18.46
N VAL A 206 8.86 -2.19 -19.70
CA VAL A 206 8.06 -3.25 -20.34
C VAL A 206 8.85 -4.57 -20.38
N ASN A 207 10.13 -4.53 -20.76
CA ASN A 207 10.98 -5.72 -20.79
C ASN A 207 11.23 -6.28 -19.38
N GLY A 208 11.41 -5.40 -18.38
CA GLY A 208 11.56 -5.77 -16.97
C GLY A 208 10.31 -6.47 -16.44
N ALA A 209 9.15 -5.85 -16.61
CA ALA A 209 7.85 -6.39 -16.18
C ALA A 209 7.54 -7.72 -16.88
N ARG A 210 7.88 -7.86 -18.18
CA ARG A 210 7.74 -9.13 -18.90
C ARG A 210 8.61 -10.23 -18.31
N ARG A 211 9.88 -9.97 -18.00
CA ARG A 211 10.78 -10.95 -17.37
C ARG A 211 10.28 -11.41 -16.00
N LYS A 212 9.64 -10.52 -15.26
CA LYS A 212 9.00 -10.82 -13.96
C LYS A 212 7.66 -11.54 -14.10
N GLY A 213 7.15 -11.71 -15.33
CA GLY A 213 5.85 -12.33 -15.59
C GLY A 213 4.65 -11.45 -15.24
N LEU A 214 4.83 -10.15 -15.06
CA LEU A 214 3.75 -9.18 -14.79
C LEU A 214 3.00 -8.79 -16.07
N LEU A 215 3.70 -8.83 -17.20
CA LEU A 215 3.19 -8.57 -18.54
C LEU A 215 3.38 -9.76 -19.46
N VAL A 216 2.49 -9.88 -20.44
CA VAL A 216 2.63 -10.75 -21.59
C VAL A 216 2.63 -9.90 -22.86
N ALA A 217 3.58 -10.15 -23.77
CA ALA A 217 3.63 -9.51 -25.07
C ALA A 217 3.52 -10.58 -26.16
N GLU A 218 2.46 -10.53 -26.94
CA GLU A 218 2.18 -11.46 -28.03
C GLU A 218 2.30 -10.78 -29.39
N LYS A 219 2.80 -11.54 -30.36
CA LYS A 219 2.88 -11.10 -31.74
C LYS A 219 1.56 -11.40 -32.43
N SER A 220 0.90 -10.36 -32.91
CA SER A 220 -0.29 -10.49 -33.76
C SER A 220 0.10 -10.76 -35.21
N SER A 221 -0.84 -11.31 -35.98
CA SER A 221 -0.68 -11.70 -37.38
C SER A 221 -0.32 -10.55 -38.36
N GLY A 222 -0.16 -9.33 -37.84
CA GLY A 222 0.24 -8.16 -38.60
C GLY A 222 -0.93 -7.29 -39.07
N ASN A 223 -0.59 -6.05 -39.42
CA ASN A 223 -1.52 -5.13 -40.06
C ASN A 223 -1.48 -5.30 -41.60
N ALA A 224 -2.32 -4.56 -42.30
CA ALA A 224 -2.37 -4.53 -43.77
C ALA A 224 -1.00 -4.22 -44.44
N SER A 225 -0.03 -3.65 -43.70
CA SER A 225 1.34 -3.37 -44.17
C SER A 225 2.33 -4.52 -43.88
N GLY A 226 1.89 -5.66 -43.36
CA GLY A 226 2.74 -6.83 -43.09
C GLY A 226 3.73 -6.66 -41.92
N LYS A 227 3.70 -5.55 -41.20
CA LYS A 227 4.57 -5.33 -40.04
C LYS A 227 3.96 -6.03 -38.81
N PRO A 228 4.78 -6.79 -38.04
CA PRO A 228 4.29 -7.42 -36.83
C PRO A 228 3.86 -6.34 -35.82
N LEU A 229 2.67 -6.51 -35.28
CA LEU A 229 2.17 -5.76 -34.14
C LEU A 229 2.32 -6.59 -32.89
N PHE A 230 2.61 -5.97 -31.77
CA PHE A 230 2.69 -6.61 -30.46
C PHE A 230 1.56 -6.11 -29.58
N CYS A 231 0.76 -7.06 -29.07
CA CYS A 231 -0.23 -6.82 -28.02
C CYS A 231 0.45 -6.95 -26.66
N VAL A 232 0.23 -6.02 -25.77
CA VAL A 232 0.74 -6.04 -24.40
C VAL A 232 -0.44 -6.19 -23.45
N TYR A 233 -0.41 -7.23 -22.64
CA TYR A 233 -1.42 -7.56 -21.65
C TYR A 233 -0.85 -7.46 -20.24
N LEU A 234 -1.65 -7.05 -19.27
CA LEU A 234 -1.41 -7.46 -17.89
C LEU A 234 -1.62 -8.99 -17.79
N ARG A 235 -0.74 -9.70 -17.07
CA ARG A 235 -0.76 -11.16 -16.95
C ARG A 235 -2.14 -11.71 -16.59
N ARG A 236 -2.85 -11.03 -15.68
CA ARG A 236 -4.18 -11.44 -15.23
C ARG A 236 -5.24 -11.41 -16.34
N TYR A 237 -5.18 -10.42 -17.23
CA TYR A 237 -6.13 -10.30 -18.35
C TYR A 237 -5.78 -11.29 -19.47
N TRP A 238 -4.50 -11.50 -19.72
CA TRP A 238 -4.05 -12.51 -20.68
C TRP A 238 -4.51 -13.92 -20.27
N ALA A 239 -4.42 -14.28 -18.98
CA ALA A 239 -4.90 -15.56 -18.48
C ALA A 239 -6.42 -15.72 -18.72
N LEU A 240 -7.21 -14.67 -18.45
CA LEU A 240 -8.66 -14.70 -18.72
C LEU A 240 -8.99 -14.88 -20.20
N GLU A 241 -8.26 -14.23 -21.11
CA GLU A 241 -8.43 -14.39 -22.55
C GLU A 241 -8.13 -15.84 -22.99
N CYS A 242 -7.07 -16.45 -22.46
CA CYS A 242 -6.74 -17.85 -22.73
C CYS A 242 -7.84 -18.79 -22.24
N ASP A 243 -8.37 -18.57 -21.04
CA ASP A 243 -9.45 -19.40 -20.47
C ASP A 243 -10.75 -19.29 -21.28
N ILE A 244 -11.11 -18.06 -21.70
CA ILE A 244 -12.28 -17.83 -22.57
C ILE A 244 -12.10 -18.54 -23.91
N THR A 245 -10.92 -18.41 -24.52
CA THR A 245 -10.62 -19.05 -25.80
C THR A 245 -10.72 -20.58 -25.70
N PHE A 246 -10.22 -21.15 -24.62
CA PHE A 246 -10.33 -22.59 -24.35
C PHE A 246 -11.80 -23.03 -24.23
N LEU A 247 -12.62 -22.28 -23.49
CA LEU A 247 -14.05 -22.58 -23.31
C LEU A 247 -14.86 -22.45 -24.61
N CYS A 248 -14.44 -21.61 -25.55
CA CYS A 248 -15.14 -21.44 -26.84
C CYS A 248 -14.80 -22.54 -27.87
N HIS A 249 -13.74 -23.32 -27.60
CA HIS A 249 -13.30 -24.41 -28.50
C HIS A 249 -13.60 -25.84 -27.97
N THR A 250 -14.21 -25.93 -26.77
CA THR A 250 -14.75 -27.18 -26.19
C THR A 250 -16.24 -27.23 -26.31
#